data_e9374fd1570baa123e39b680e8b3deaa
#
_entry.id   e9374fd1570baa123e39b680e8b3deaa
#
_cell.length_a   1.000
_cell.length_b   1.000
_cell.length_c   1.000
_cell.angle_alpha   90.00
_cell.angle_beta   90.00
_cell.angle_gamma   90.00
#
_symmetry.space_group_name_H-M   'P 1'
#
loop_
_entity.id
_entity.type
_entity.pdbx_description
1 polymer ?
#
loop_
_entity_poly.entity_id
_entity_poly.type
_entity_poly.pdbx_seq_one_letter_code
_entity_poly.pdbx_strand_id
1 'polypeptide(L)'
;MAPPVYVKLYMLTGDKRFIKFMNKEYKATYDLLFDKDERLFYRDSRYLTQKEANGSKVFWGRGNGWVLGGLAEMLQDFPKNDKNRKFYENLFITLSARVAELQSTDGFWHASMLDPASYPSPETSATGFIPYASA
;
A
#
# COMPACT_ATOMS: atom_id res chain seq x y z
N MET A 1 2.45 -7.87 -4.28
CA MET A 1 3.20 -8.74 -3.33
C MET A 1 4.60 -9.19 -3.82
N ALA A 2 5.10 -8.66 -4.93
CA ALA A 2 6.47 -8.97 -5.39
C ALA A 2 7.60 -8.37 -4.53
N PRO A 3 7.48 -7.15 -3.95
CA PRO A 3 8.57 -6.53 -3.21
C PRO A 3 9.19 -7.39 -2.08
N PRO A 4 8.43 -8.03 -1.17
CA PRO A 4 9.00 -8.91 -0.16
C PRO A 4 9.81 -10.07 -0.73
N VAL A 5 9.37 -10.62 -1.87
CA VAL A 5 10.08 -11.74 -2.54
C VAL A 5 11.46 -11.29 -3.00
N TYR A 6 11.59 -10.10 -3.60
CA TYR A 6 12.89 -9.57 -4.04
C TYR A 6 13.83 -9.30 -2.87
N VAL A 7 13.32 -8.82 -1.74
CA VAL A 7 14.12 -8.63 -0.52
C VAL A 7 14.62 -9.97 0.00
N LYS A 8 13.74 -10.98 0.10
CA LYS A 8 14.11 -12.34 0.53
C LYS A 8 15.13 -12.98 -0.41
N LEU A 9 14.97 -12.83 -1.73
CA LEU A 9 15.96 -13.29 -2.70
C LEU A 9 17.33 -12.62 -2.51
N TYR A 10 17.34 -11.31 -2.27
CA TYR A 10 18.59 -10.60 -1.94
C TYR A 10 19.22 -11.14 -0.65
N MET A 11 18.44 -11.34 0.40
CA MET A 11 18.94 -11.86 1.68
C MET A 11 19.52 -13.27 1.53
N LEU A 12 18.90 -14.11 0.71
CA LEU A 12 19.36 -15.50 0.49
C LEU A 12 20.58 -15.60 -0.41
N THR A 13 20.72 -14.73 -1.41
CA THR A 13 21.74 -14.88 -2.46
C THR A 13 22.87 -13.85 -2.36
N GLY A 14 22.66 -12.74 -1.63
CA GLY A 14 23.57 -11.59 -1.63
C GLY A 14 23.55 -10.79 -2.94
N ASP A 15 22.73 -11.18 -3.93
CA ASP A 15 22.72 -10.54 -5.25
C ASP A 15 21.94 -9.22 -5.21
N LYS A 16 22.70 -8.12 -5.27
CA LYS A 16 22.15 -6.75 -5.25
C LYS A 16 21.25 -6.41 -6.44
N ARG A 17 21.23 -7.22 -7.51
CA ARG A 17 20.34 -6.98 -8.66
C ARG A 17 18.87 -7.04 -8.25
N PHE A 18 18.51 -7.97 -7.34
CA PHE A 18 17.15 -8.10 -6.85
C PHE A 18 16.65 -6.81 -6.17
N ILE A 19 17.41 -6.28 -5.22
CA ILE A 19 16.98 -5.09 -4.48
C ILE A 19 17.05 -3.83 -5.35
N LYS A 20 18.00 -3.74 -6.29
CA LYS A 20 18.06 -2.62 -7.24
C LYS A 20 16.86 -2.60 -8.17
N PHE A 21 16.48 -3.76 -8.71
CA PHE A 21 15.31 -3.89 -9.56
C PHE A 21 14.04 -3.52 -8.79
N MET A 22 13.84 -4.11 -7.62
CA MET A 22 12.69 -3.80 -6.76
C MET A 22 12.58 -2.31 -6.46
N ASN A 23 13.67 -1.65 -6.05
CA ASN A 23 13.67 -0.22 -5.75
C ASN A 23 13.28 0.63 -6.97
N LYS A 24 13.78 0.28 -8.16
CA LYS A 24 13.45 0.98 -9.40
C LYS A 24 11.97 0.88 -9.71
N GLU A 25 11.44 -0.34 -9.74
CA GLU A 25 10.04 -0.59 -10.11
C GLU A 25 9.07 -0.06 -9.06
N TYR A 26 9.41 -0.17 -7.78
CA TYR A 26 8.57 0.35 -6.71
C TYR A 26 8.44 1.87 -6.78
N LYS A 27 9.56 2.58 -6.98
CA LYS A 27 9.55 4.05 -7.09
C LYS A 27 8.79 4.52 -8.33
N ALA A 28 8.97 3.86 -9.47
CA ALA A 28 8.18 4.17 -10.66
C ALA A 28 6.68 3.97 -10.43
N THR A 29 6.30 2.90 -9.73
CA THR A 29 4.90 2.65 -9.34
C THR A 29 4.38 3.70 -8.36
N TYR A 30 5.19 4.08 -7.36
CA TYR A 30 4.86 5.14 -6.42
C TYR A 30 4.65 6.48 -7.12
N ASP A 31 5.56 6.87 -8.00
CA ASP A 31 5.47 8.14 -8.74
C ASP A 31 4.23 8.21 -9.64
N LEU A 32 3.79 7.07 -10.18
CA LEU A 32 2.61 6.98 -11.03
C LEU A 32 1.30 6.89 -10.25
N LEU A 33 1.24 6.09 -9.19
CA LEU A 33 -0.02 5.64 -8.59
C LEU A 33 -0.27 6.18 -7.17
N PHE A 34 0.72 6.75 -6.50
CA PHE A 34 0.51 7.31 -5.17
C PHE A 34 -0.02 8.74 -5.25
N ASP A 35 -1.24 8.93 -4.80
CA ASP A 35 -1.84 10.25 -4.65
C ASP A 35 -1.35 10.89 -3.34
N LYS A 36 -0.59 11.98 -3.46
CA LYS A 36 0.04 12.65 -2.31
C LYS A 36 -0.95 13.41 -1.44
N ASP A 37 -2.05 13.89 -2.03
CA ASP A 37 -3.08 14.62 -1.29
C ASP A 37 -3.92 13.66 -0.46
N GLU A 38 -4.36 12.56 -1.08
CA GLU A 38 -5.15 11.54 -0.41
C GLU A 38 -4.31 10.54 0.38
N ARG A 39 -3.00 10.48 0.13
CA ARG A 39 -2.05 9.53 0.78
C ARG A 39 -2.44 8.06 0.57
N LEU A 40 -2.97 7.74 -0.63
CA LEU A 40 -3.48 6.43 -1.03
C LEU A 40 -2.95 6.05 -2.41
N PHE A 41 -2.93 4.75 -2.70
CA PHE A 41 -2.60 4.25 -4.02
C PHE A 41 -3.84 4.01 -4.86
N TYR A 42 -3.82 4.51 -6.10
CA TYR A 42 -4.72 4.03 -7.14
C TYR A 42 -4.43 2.57 -7.46
N ARG A 43 -5.45 1.85 -7.90
CA ARG A 43 -5.31 0.46 -8.35
C ARG A 43 -4.36 0.33 -9.54
N ASP A 44 -4.57 1.16 -10.56
CA ASP A 44 -3.77 1.26 -11.78
C ASP A 44 -4.07 2.59 -12.49
N SER A 45 -3.36 2.87 -13.60
CA SER A 45 -3.45 4.15 -14.32
C SER A 45 -4.84 4.48 -14.87
N ARG A 46 -5.70 3.50 -15.08
CA ARG A 46 -7.08 3.72 -15.57
C ARG A 46 -7.97 4.43 -14.54
N TYR A 47 -7.59 4.38 -13.26
CA TYR A 47 -8.36 5.00 -12.17
C TYR A 47 -7.93 6.43 -11.84
N LEU A 48 -6.85 6.96 -12.44
CA LEU A 48 -6.35 8.31 -12.16
C LEU A 48 -7.37 9.43 -12.45
N THR A 49 -8.28 9.20 -13.38
CA THR A 49 -9.31 10.18 -13.78
C THR A 49 -10.72 9.77 -13.40
N GLN A 50 -10.90 8.57 -12.86
CA GLN A 50 -12.22 8.09 -12.47
C GLN A 50 -12.67 8.70 -11.14
N LYS A 51 -13.99 8.76 -10.96
CA LYS A 51 -14.64 9.26 -9.76
C LYS A 51 -15.65 8.25 -9.25
N GLU A 52 -15.81 8.22 -7.93
CA GLU A 52 -16.90 7.54 -7.26
C GLU A 52 -18.23 8.28 -7.43
N ALA A 53 -19.34 7.66 -7.01
CA ALA A 53 -20.67 8.27 -7.10
C ALA A 53 -20.77 9.58 -6.30
N ASN A 54 -20.07 9.69 -5.19
CA ASN A 54 -20.00 10.91 -4.37
C ASN A 54 -19.01 11.97 -4.91
N GLY A 55 -18.38 11.75 -6.06
CA GLY A 55 -17.41 12.65 -6.69
C GLY A 55 -15.98 12.52 -6.20
N SER A 56 -15.69 11.66 -5.22
CA SER A 56 -14.34 11.39 -4.71
C SER A 56 -13.48 10.65 -5.73
N LYS A 57 -12.16 10.69 -5.54
CA LYS A 57 -11.21 9.84 -6.27
C LYS A 57 -11.43 8.36 -5.90
N VAL A 58 -11.11 7.45 -6.81
CA VAL A 58 -11.34 6.01 -6.62
C VAL A 58 -10.12 5.34 -5.99
N PHE A 59 -10.22 4.97 -4.72
CA PHE A 59 -9.19 4.21 -4.01
C PHE A 59 -9.77 2.94 -3.39
N TRP A 60 -9.22 1.80 -3.76
CA TRP A 60 -9.74 0.51 -3.32
C TRP A 60 -9.06 0.03 -2.03
N GLY A 61 -9.88 -0.34 -1.05
CA GLY A 61 -9.44 -0.84 0.25
C GLY A 61 -8.52 -2.05 0.12
N ARG A 62 -8.90 -3.06 -0.68
CA ARG A 62 -8.07 -4.23 -0.94
C ARG A 62 -6.71 -3.87 -1.51
N GLY A 63 -6.64 -2.94 -2.48
CA GLY A 63 -5.39 -2.52 -3.09
C GLY A 63 -4.44 -1.89 -2.07
N ASN A 64 -4.92 -0.95 -1.28
CA ASN A 64 -4.15 -0.28 -0.24
C ASN A 64 -3.76 -1.22 0.91
N GLY A 65 -4.64 -2.15 1.30
CA GLY A 65 -4.32 -3.21 2.25
C GLY A 65 -3.16 -4.10 1.78
N TRP A 66 -3.15 -4.50 0.49
CA TRP A 66 -2.05 -5.25 -0.10
C TRP A 66 -0.73 -4.48 -0.13
N VAL A 67 -0.76 -3.18 -0.40
CA VAL A 67 0.44 -2.33 -0.37
C VAL A 67 0.97 -2.26 1.06
N LEU A 68 0.10 -2.00 2.02
CA LEU A 68 0.49 -1.88 3.43
C LEU A 68 1.07 -3.18 3.99
N GLY A 69 0.37 -4.32 3.78
CA GLY A 69 0.88 -5.64 4.16
C GLY A 69 2.20 -5.99 3.49
N GLY A 70 2.34 -5.64 2.21
CA GLY A 70 3.60 -5.83 1.48
C GLY A 70 4.75 -4.97 2.01
N LEU A 71 4.49 -3.74 2.46
CA LEU A 71 5.49 -2.88 3.11
C LEU A 71 5.90 -3.43 4.47
N ALA A 72 4.94 -3.86 5.30
CA ALA A 72 5.20 -4.46 6.60
C ALA A 72 6.10 -5.69 6.47
N GLU A 73 5.73 -6.63 5.60
CA GLU A 73 6.50 -7.85 5.34
C GLU A 73 7.90 -7.55 4.79
N MET A 74 7.99 -6.61 3.84
CA MET A 74 9.26 -6.23 3.24
C MET A 74 10.21 -5.58 4.26
N LEU A 75 9.71 -4.69 5.10
CA LEU A 75 10.53 -3.93 6.05
C LEU A 75 11.14 -4.79 7.15
N GLN A 76 10.59 -5.97 7.44
CA GLN A 76 11.18 -6.91 8.39
C GLN A 76 12.57 -7.35 7.94
N ASP A 77 12.72 -7.68 6.66
CA ASP A 77 13.96 -8.22 6.09
C ASP A 77 14.79 -7.16 5.33
N PHE A 78 14.24 -5.97 5.10
CA PHE A 78 14.91 -4.93 4.31
C PHE A 78 16.17 -4.45 5.04
N PRO A 79 17.35 -4.39 4.37
CA PRO A 79 18.60 -4.02 5.01
C PRO A 79 18.53 -2.69 5.77
N LYS A 80 18.88 -2.71 7.05
CA LYS A 80 18.78 -1.52 7.93
C LYS A 80 19.61 -0.34 7.43
N ASN A 81 20.73 -0.60 6.77
CA ASN A 81 21.66 0.41 6.26
C ASN A 81 21.43 0.78 4.78
N ASP A 82 20.38 0.26 4.13
CA ASP A 82 20.08 0.65 2.74
C ASP A 82 19.52 2.06 2.71
N LYS A 83 20.05 2.89 1.80
CA LYS A 83 19.65 4.29 1.63
C LYS A 83 18.17 4.49 1.27
N ASN A 84 17.51 3.46 0.74
CA ASN A 84 16.10 3.52 0.38
C ASN A 84 15.18 3.11 1.53
N ARG A 85 15.71 2.55 2.63
CA ARG A 85 14.89 2.08 3.74
C ARG A 85 13.97 3.16 4.29
N LYS A 86 14.52 4.36 4.50
CA LYS A 86 13.75 5.50 5.03
C LYS A 86 12.56 5.90 4.14
N PHE A 87 12.69 5.75 2.82
CA PHE A 87 11.58 5.98 1.90
C PHE A 87 10.41 5.02 2.19
N TYR A 88 10.70 3.74 2.37
CA TYR A 88 9.67 2.73 2.64
C TYR A 88 9.07 2.86 4.04
N GLU A 89 9.88 3.19 5.04
CA GLU A 89 9.39 3.46 6.40
C GLU A 89 8.45 4.67 6.43
N ASN A 90 8.82 5.76 5.78
CA ASN A 90 7.97 6.95 5.69
C ASN A 90 6.67 6.65 4.94
N LEU A 91 6.75 5.89 3.85
CA LEU A 91 5.57 5.49 3.09
C LEU A 91 4.65 4.60 3.93
N PHE A 92 5.22 3.63 4.66
CA PHE A 92 4.47 2.78 5.58
C PHE A 92 3.71 3.60 6.62
N ILE A 93 4.40 4.52 7.30
CA ILE A 93 3.81 5.41 8.33
C ILE A 93 2.69 6.26 7.71
N THR A 94 2.95 6.89 6.55
CA THR A 94 1.97 7.76 5.88
C THR A 94 0.72 6.99 5.47
N LEU A 95 0.89 5.82 4.87
CA LEU A 95 -0.23 5.00 4.43
C LEU A 95 -0.99 4.41 5.62
N SER A 96 -0.30 3.92 6.67
CA SER A 96 -0.92 3.40 7.89
C SER A 96 -1.80 4.45 8.56
N ALA A 97 -1.28 5.67 8.73
CA ALA A 97 -2.05 6.75 9.33
C ALA A 97 -3.32 7.04 8.51
N ARG A 98 -3.19 7.10 7.16
CA ARG A 98 -4.34 7.39 6.30
C ARG A 98 -5.39 6.29 6.30
N VAL A 99 -5.00 5.03 6.23
CA VAL A 99 -5.97 3.93 6.27
C VAL A 99 -6.66 3.82 7.62
N ALA A 100 -5.98 4.16 8.73
CA ALA A 100 -6.59 4.23 10.05
C ALA A 100 -7.68 5.33 10.13
N GLU A 101 -7.44 6.50 9.54
CA GLU A 101 -8.45 7.58 9.45
C GLU A 101 -9.71 7.15 8.68
N LEU A 102 -9.60 6.17 7.79
CA LEU A 102 -10.67 5.70 6.91
C LEU A 102 -11.36 4.43 7.41
N GLN A 103 -11.05 3.99 8.62
CA GLN A 103 -11.77 2.89 9.27
C GLN A 103 -13.20 3.32 9.58
N SER A 104 -14.18 2.53 9.17
CA SER A 104 -15.58 2.79 9.47
C SER A 104 -15.89 2.58 10.95
N THR A 105 -16.97 3.17 11.44
CA THR A 105 -17.39 3.10 12.86
C THR A 105 -17.68 1.69 13.35
N ASP A 106 -17.96 0.76 12.44
CA ASP A 106 -18.14 -0.67 12.70
C ASP A 106 -16.80 -1.45 12.78
N GLY A 107 -15.66 -0.75 12.59
CA GLY A 107 -14.33 -1.34 12.67
C GLY A 107 -13.83 -1.96 11.37
N PHE A 108 -14.59 -1.90 10.29
CA PHE A 108 -14.22 -2.47 8.99
C PHE A 108 -13.68 -1.42 8.00
N TRP A 109 -13.09 -1.92 6.91
CA TRP A 109 -12.81 -1.15 5.70
C TRP A 109 -13.67 -1.66 4.56
N HIS A 110 -14.05 -0.75 3.66
CA HIS A 110 -14.93 -1.01 2.53
C HIS A 110 -14.17 -1.08 1.20
N ALA A 111 -14.82 -1.55 0.14
CA ALA A 111 -14.18 -1.66 -1.18
C ALA A 111 -13.72 -0.29 -1.69
N SER A 112 -14.56 0.74 -1.63
CA SER A 112 -14.14 2.12 -1.83
C SER A 112 -13.78 2.78 -0.50
N MET A 113 -12.57 3.32 -0.39
CA MET A 113 -12.09 3.96 0.84
C MET A 113 -12.67 5.37 1.04
N LEU A 114 -13.06 6.07 -0.03
CA LEU A 114 -13.61 7.43 0.05
C LEU A 114 -15.11 7.51 -0.25
N ASP A 115 -15.74 6.38 -0.61
CA ASP A 115 -17.17 6.28 -0.81
C ASP A 115 -17.71 4.94 -0.26
N PRO A 116 -17.58 4.68 1.04
CA PRO A 116 -18.03 3.43 1.65
C PRO A 116 -19.55 3.25 1.52
N ALA A 117 -20.32 4.32 1.40
CA ALA A 117 -21.77 4.25 1.25
C ALA A 117 -22.20 3.57 -0.05
N SER A 118 -21.46 3.76 -1.14
CA SER A 118 -21.71 3.08 -2.42
C SER A 118 -21.32 1.59 -2.39
N TYR A 119 -20.52 1.16 -1.40
CA TYR A 119 -20.06 -0.21 -1.23
C TYR A 119 -20.17 -0.62 0.24
N PRO A 120 -21.41 -0.78 0.77
CA PRO A 120 -21.65 -0.90 2.22
C PRO A 120 -21.16 -2.21 2.85
N SER A 121 -20.84 -3.22 2.04
CA SER A 121 -20.33 -4.48 2.58
C SER A 121 -18.85 -4.33 2.99
N PRO A 122 -18.43 -4.86 4.15
CA PRO A 122 -17.02 -4.93 4.53
C PRO A 122 -16.17 -5.62 3.48
N GLU A 123 -14.98 -5.07 3.21
CA GLU A 123 -14.00 -5.69 2.31
C GLU A 123 -13.05 -6.57 3.14
N THR A 124 -13.19 -7.88 2.99
CA THR A 124 -12.50 -8.89 3.82
C THR A 124 -10.97 -8.76 3.74
N SER A 125 -10.42 -8.53 2.54
CA SER A 125 -8.96 -8.46 2.36
C SER A 125 -8.38 -7.21 3.02
N ALA A 126 -9.01 -6.04 2.87
CA ALA A 126 -8.57 -4.81 3.52
C ALA A 126 -8.64 -4.96 5.04
N THR A 127 -9.77 -5.45 5.55
CA THR A 127 -9.99 -5.67 6.98
C THR A 127 -9.03 -6.70 7.59
N GLY A 128 -8.52 -7.64 6.80
CA GLY A 128 -7.50 -8.58 7.25
C GLY A 128 -6.08 -8.02 7.16
N PHE A 129 -5.70 -7.39 6.03
CA PHE A 129 -4.33 -6.93 5.80
C PHE A 129 -3.95 -5.68 6.58
N ILE A 130 -4.87 -4.74 6.77
CA ILE A 130 -4.55 -3.49 7.45
C ILE A 130 -4.19 -3.73 8.93
N PRO A 131 -5.00 -4.44 9.74
CA PRO A 131 -4.61 -4.78 11.11
C PRO A 131 -3.34 -5.63 11.18
N TYR A 132 -3.20 -6.64 10.30
CA TYR A 132 -1.99 -7.46 10.24
C TYR A 132 -0.72 -6.61 10.05
N ALA A 133 -0.76 -5.63 9.17
CA ALA A 133 0.38 -4.75 8.90
C ALA A 133 0.66 -3.77 10.05
N SER A 134 -0.34 -3.50 10.90
CA SER A 134 -0.26 -2.51 11.99
C SER A 134 0.07 -3.15 13.35
N ALA A 135 0.10 -4.46 13.42
CA ALA A 135 0.46 -5.23 14.62
C ALA A 135 1.99 -5.30 14.81
#